data_979c01318a9f78b0fec6275f3f1a8359
#
_entry.id   979c01318a9f78b0fec6275f3f1a8359
#
_cell.length_a   1.000
_cell.length_b   1.000
_cell.length_c   1.000
_cell.angle_alpha   90.00
_cell.angle_beta   90.00
_cell.angle_gamma   90.00
#
_symmetry.space_group_name_H-M   'P 1'
#
loop_
_entity.id
_entity.type
_entity.pdbx_description
1 polymer ?
#
loop_
_entity_poly.entity_id
_entity_poly.type
_entity_poly.pdbx_seq_one_letter_code
_entity_poly.pdbx_strand_id
1 'polypeptide(L)'
;MELIVRVPGSCGEVMQGFWQGRPFLVTCPIDRYSTVVVRPGTGRLVGGGAKACRALALGQAYCQCDSLAHDFFLTSELPSGKGMASSSADICAVLAAVAAVNQVHLSEGDIGRLAASIEPTDGVFCQGLAVIQPETGELLHVFPHVPPLTIAIFDAGGTVDTVAFHQARPDRVRPDAAALFLGWQLLSSSLTDRQIGQAATLSALANQPWLPQPDFPAFFRAARRHPAVAGVNVAHSGTVAGVFFCQSASQADREGVIASLSRQFSHWTYTETVHLRSGGISIENR
;
A
#
# COMPACT_ATOMS: atom_id res chain seq x y z
N MET A 1 -27.23 -15.65 1.08
CA MET A 1 -26.20 -15.09 1.96
C MET A 1 -25.01 -14.78 1.06
N GLU A 2 -24.54 -13.55 1.06
CA GLU A 2 -23.44 -13.08 0.21
C GLU A 2 -22.26 -12.76 1.14
N LEU A 3 -21.09 -13.35 0.88
CA LEU A 3 -19.88 -13.05 1.62
C LEU A 3 -19.12 -11.95 0.88
N ILE A 4 -18.73 -10.89 1.58
CA ILE A 4 -17.96 -9.77 1.03
C ILE A 4 -16.65 -9.67 1.78
N VAL A 5 -15.54 -9.72 1.03
CA VAL A 5 -14.18 -9.54 1.56
C VAL A 5 -13.58 -8.28 0.96
N ARG A 6 -13.03 -7.39 1.82
CA ARG A 6 -12.35 -6.17 1.39
C ARG A 6 -10.95 -6.11 1.96
N VAL A 7 -10.01 -5.71 1.11
CA VAL A 7 -8.62 -5.43 1.48
C VAL A 7 -8.28 -4.02 1.02
N PRO A 8 -7.74 -3.15 1.88
CA PRO A 8 -7.38 -1.80 1.49
C PRO A 8 -6.19 -1.80 0.53
N GLY A 9 -6.08 -0.76 -0.28
CA GLY A 9 -4.86 -0.42 -0.98
C GLY A 9 -3.92 0.42 -0.14
N SER A 10 -2.90 0.96 -0.77
CA SER A 10 -1.88 1.83 -0.16
C SER A 10 -1.67 3.08 -1.00
N CYS A 11 -1.24 4.18 -0.39
CA CYS A 11 -0.67 5.32 -1.10
C CYS A 11 0.85 5.26 -0.97
N GLY A 12 1.52 4.49 -1.82
CA GLY A 12 2.93 4.19 -1.65
C GLY A 12 3.22 3.59 -0.27
N GLU A 13 4.36 3.92 0.31
CA GLU A 13 4.78 3.44 1.62
C GLU A 13 5.05 4.62 2.58
N VAL A 14 4.81 4.43 3.89
CA VAL A 14 5.27 5.37 4.91
C VAL A 14 6.80 5.32 4.98
N MET A 15 7.37 4.14 4.96
CA MET A 15 8.82 3.97 4.90
C MET A 15 9.19 2.72 4.11
N GLN A 16 10.39 2.75 3.51
CA GLN A 16 10.99 1.58 2.88
C GLN A 16 12.51 1.68 2.95
N GLY A 17 13.17 0.54 3.07
CA GLY A 17 14.63 0.49 3.11
C GLY A 17 15.18 -0.88 3.40
N PHE A 18 16.37 -0.90 4.06
CA PHE A 18 17.03 -2.13 4.48
C PHE A 18 17.36 -2.05 5.97
N TRP A 19 17.09 -3.14 6.67
CA TRP A 19 17.48 -3.36 8.05
C TRP A 19 18.34 -4.62 8.11
N GLN A 20 19.58 -4.48 8.54
CA GLN A 20 20.55 -5.59 8.57
C GLN A 20 20.66 -6.36 7.23
N GLY A 21 20.61 -5.63 6.12
CA GLY A 21 20.69 -6.21 4.78
C GLY A 21 19.38 -6.80 4.24
N ARG A 22 18.31 -6.89 5.04
CA ARG A 22 16.98 -7.38 4.63
C ARG A 22 16.08 -6.18 4.25
N PRO A 23 15.37 -6.25 3.12
CA PRO A 23 14.41 -5.20 2.76
C PRO A 23 13.25 -5.17 3.74
N PHE A 24 12.76 -3.97 4.04
CA PHE A 24 11.51 -3.77 4.77
C PHE A 24 10.69 -2.65 4.14
N LEU A 25 9.41 -2.68 4.36
CA LEU A 25 8.52 -1.54 4.12
C LEU A 25 7.54 -1.36 5.28
N VAL A 26 7.12 -0.12 5.49
CA VAL A 26 6.01 0.26 6.38
C VAL A 26 4.85 0.68 5.49
N THR A 27 3.73 -0.03 5.58
CA THR A 27 2.55 0.22 4.75
C THR A 27 1.96 1.62 4.94
N CYS A 28 1.26 2.13 3.93
CA CYS A 28 0.47 3.36 3.99
C CYS A 28 -0.98 3.06 3.57
N PRO A 29 -1.76 2.27 4.34
CA PRO A 29 -3.08 1.82 3.92
C PRO A 29 -4.07 2.97 3.79
N ILE A 30 -4.94 2.91 2.79
CA ILE A 30 -5.91 3.96 2.47
C ILE A 30 -7.34 3.42 2.37
N ASP A 31 -8.32 4.31 2.35
CA ASP A 31 -9.75 4.00 2.21
C ASP A 31 -10.18 3.76 0.75
N ARG A 32 -9.38 3.01 0.00
CA ARG A 32 -9.70 2.43 -1.32
C ARG A 32 -9.42 0.95 -1.28
N TYR A 33 -10.25 0.14 -1.91
CA TYR A 33 -10.31 -1.29 -1.67
C TYR A 33 -10.29 -2.14 -2.93
N SER A 34 -9.69 -3.31 -2.82
CA SER A 34 -10.08 -4.49 -3.59
C SER A 34 -11.17 -5.23 -2.84
N THR A 35 -12.24 -5.61 -3.55
CA THR A 35 -13.42 -6.26 -2.97
C THR A 35 -13.70 -7.56 -3.73
N VAL A 36 -13.84 -8.66 -2.99
CA VAL A 36 -14.35 -9.94 -3.53
C VAL A 36 -15.73 -10.18 -2.96
N VAL A 37 -16.70 -10.34 -3.85
CA VAL A 37 -18.06 -10.79 -3.53
C VAL A 37 -18.15 -12.28 -3.90
N VAL A 38 -18.58 -13.11 -2.95
CA VAL A 38 -18.68 -14.55 -3.14
C VAL A 38 -20.14 -14.97 -3.21
N ARG A 39 -20.48 -15.77 -4.22
CA ARG A 39 -21.81 -16.29 -4.45
C ARG A 39 -21.75 -17.80 -4.76
N PRO A 40 -22.83 -18.58 -4.53
CA PRO A 40 -22.88 -19.97 -4.98
C PRO A 40 -22.51 -20.10 -6.46
N GLY A 41 -21.67 -21.08 -6.81
CA GLY A 41 -21.15 -21.22 -8.17
C GLY A 41 -20.29 -22.47 -8.35
N THR A 42 -19.32 -22.38 -9.25
CA THR A 42 -18.50 -23.50 -9.72
C THR A 42 -16.98 -23.27 -9.62
N GLY A 43 -16.56 -22.31 -8.79
CA GLY A 43 -15.13 -22.01 -8.57
C GLY A 43 -14.55 -21.00 -9.55
N ARG A 44 -15.38 -20.23 -10.25
CA ARG A 44 -14.87 -19.23 -11.21
C ARG A 44 -14.45 -17.95 -10.50
N LEU A 45 -13.34 -17.37 -10.95
CA LEU A 45 -12.97 -16.00 -10.62
C LEU A 45 -13.38 -15.09 -11.79
N VAL A 46 -14.19 -14.09 -11.49
CA VAL A 46 -14.62 -13.04 -12.43
C VAL A 46 -13.96 -11.73 -12.02
N GLY A 47 -13.24 -11.10 -12.92
CA GLY A 47 -12.39 -9.95 -12.65
C GLY A 47 -10.98 -10.37 -12.17
N GLY A 48 -10.08 -9.39 -12.07
CA GLY A 48 -8.69 -9.63 -11.74
C GLY A 48 -7.86 -10.18 -12.89
N GLY A 49 -6.55 -10.26 -12.68
CA GLY A 49 -5.57 -10.75 -13.65
C GLY A 49 -4.98 -12.11 -13.26
N ALA A 50 -3.90 -12.49 -13.95
CA ALA A 50 -3.23 -13.77 -13.73
C ALA A 50 -2.79 -14.02 -12.28
N LYS A 51 -2.41 -12.97 -11.55
CA LYS A 51 -2.00 -13.06 -10.13
C LYS A 51 -3.17 -13.41 -9.22
N ALA A 52 -4.35 -12.83 -9.46
CA ALA A 52 -5.59 -13.17 -8.74
C ALA A 52 -6.02 -14.62 -9.02
N CYS A 53 -5.86 -15.10 -10.27
CA CYS A 53 -6.10 -16.52 -10.59
C CYS A 53 -5.12 -17.45 -9.85
N ARG A 54 -3.84 -17.07 -9.73
CA ARG A 54 -2.89 -17.82 -8.91
C ARG A 54 -3.27 -17.81 -7.43
N ALA A 55 -3.76 -16.69 -6.91
CA ALA A 55 -4.23 -16.59 -5.54
C ALA A 55 -5.43 -17.53 -5.28
N LEU A 56 -6.38 -17.63 -6.22
CA LEU A 56 -7.49 -18.59 -6.13
C LEU A 56 -6.96 -20.02 -6.01
N ALA A 57 -6.08 -20.42 -6.92
CA ALA A 57 -5.50 -21.78 -6.92
C ALA A 57 -4.70 -22.08 -5.64
N LEU A 58 -3.90 -21.12 -5.15
CA LEU A 58 -3.15 -21.27 -3.90
C LEU A 58 -4.08 -21.34 -2.68
N GLY A 59 -5.12 -20.51 -2.65
CA GLY A 59 -6.15 -20.56 -1.58
C GLY A 59 -6.86 -21.90 -1.55
N GLN A 60 -7.24 -22.44 -2.72
CA GLN A 60 -7.83 -23.77 -2.86
C GLN A 60 -6.90 -24.86 -2.34
N ALA A 61 -5.62 -24.83 -2.74
CA ALA A 61 -4.61 -25.79 -2.27
C ALA A 61 -4.39 -25.68 -0.75
N TYR A 62 -4.33 -24.46 -0.21
CA TYR A 62 -4.17 -24.23 1.23
C TYR A 62 -5.36 -24.80 2.03
N CYS A 63 -6.58 -24.61 1.53
CA CYS A 63 -7.79 -25.13 2.14
C CYS A 63 -7.98 -26.65 1.93
N GLN A 64 -7.12 -27.30 1.15
CA GLN A 64 -7.18 -28.72 0.80
C GLN A 64 -8.57 -29.13 0.24
N CYS A 65 -9.18 -28.26 -0.59
CA CYS A 65 -10.46 -28.52 -1.19
C CYS A 65 -10.33 -28.91 -2.67
N ASP A 66 -10.96 -30.03 -3.06
CA ASP A 66 -10.91 -30.55 -4.44
C ASP A 66 -11.69 -29.67 -5.42
N SER A 67 -12.72 -28.99 -4.94
CA SER A 67 -13.57 -28.10 -5.74
C SER A 67 -14.13 -26.95 -4.92
N LEU A 68 -14.38 -25.82 -5.57
CA LEU A 68 -15.03 -24.65 -4.98
C LEU A 68 -16.52 -24.62 -5.39
N ALA A 69 -17.42 -24.56 -4.42
CA ALA A 69 -18.86 -24.45 -4.63
C ALA A 69 -19.34 -22.99 -4.75
N HIS A 70 -18.42 -22.04 -4.97
CA HIS A 70 -18.70 -20.62 -5.04
C HIS A 70 -17.95 -19.97 -6.20
N ASP A 71 -18.54 -18.95 -6.81
CA ASP A 71 -17.88 -18.04 -7.76
C ASP A 71 -17.44 -16.78 -7.00
N PHE A 72 -16.31 -16.18 -7.42
CA PHE A 72 -15.64 -15.05 -6.79
C PHE A 72 -15.63 -13.87 -7.76
N PHE A 73 -16.24 -12.76 -7.37
CA PHE A 73 -16.34 -11.55 -8.19
C PHE A 73 -15.42 -10.48 -7.61
N LEU A 74 -14.26 -10.29 -8.24
CA LEU A 74 -13.27 -9.31 -7.82
C LEU A 74 -13.50 -7.98 -8.53
N THR A 75 -13.57 -6.91 -7.75
CA THR A 75 -13.58 -5.52 -8.21
C THR A 75 -12.55 -4.71 -7.42
N SER A 76 -11.89 -3.73 -8.05
CA SER A 76 -10.88 -2.92 -7.39
C SER A 76 -11.11 -1.44 -7.69
N GLU A 77 -11.01 -0.60 -6.64
CA GLU A 77 -10.95 0.86 -6.74
C GLU A 77 -9.51 1.35 -7.01
N LEU A 78 -8.55 0.43 -7.01
CA LEU A 78 -7.12 0.73 -7.04
C LEU A 78 -6.59 0.65 -8.47
N PRO A 79 -5.99 1.73 -9.01
CA PRO A 79 -5.40 1.71 -10.34
C PRO A 79 -4.15 0.82 -10.37
N SER A 80 -4.02 0.01 -11.41
CA SER A 80 -2.91 -0.91 -11.59
C SER A 80 -1.61 -0.19 -11.98
N GLY A 81 -0.46 -0.63 -11.44
CA GLY A 81 0.86 -0.13 -11.81
C GLY A 81 1.19 1.28 -11.30
N LYS A 82 0.43 1.80 -10.33
CA LYS A 82 0.60 3.14 -9.76
C LYS A 82 1.34 3.17 -8.41
N GLY A 83 1.59 2.00 -7.80
CA GLY A 83 2.13 1.91 -6.45
C GLY A 83 1.08 2.11 -5.37
N MET A 84 -0.15 1.68 -5.66
CA MET A 84 -1.28 1.74 -4.73
C MET A 84 -1.66 0.36 -4.18
N ALA A 85 -0.74 -0.60 -4.21
CA ALA A 85 -0.90 -1.97 -3.71
C ALA A 85 -2.07 -2.75 -4.33
N SER A 86 -2.53 -2.36 -5.56
CA SER A 86 -3.71 -2.99 -6.17
C SER A 86 -3.56 -4.50 -6.32
N SER A 87 -2.40 -4.96 -6.77
CA SER A 87 -2.14 -6.40 -6.95
C SER A 87 -2.08 -7.15 -5.62
N SER A 88 -1.40 -6.61 -4.60
CA SER A 88 -1.35 -7.20 -3.26
C SER A 88 -2.73 -7.26 -2.63
N ALA A 89 -3.55 -6.21 -2.77
CA ALA A 89 -4.93 -6.18 -2.27
C ALA A 89 -5.82 -7.22 -2.97
N ASP A 90 -5.71 -7.36 -4.31
CA ASP A 90 -6.44 -8.35 -5.09
C ASP A 90 -6.09 -9.78 -4.65
N ILE A 91 -4.80 -10.08 -4.55
CA ILE A 91 -4.30 -11.39 -4.12
C ILE A 91 -4.83 -11.74 -2.72
N CYS A 92 -4.68 -10.82 -1.76
CA CYS A 92 -5.09 -11.06 -0.38
C CYS A 92 -6.61 -11.17 -0.24
N ALA A 93 -7.39 -10.38 -1.01
CA ALA A 93 -8.84 -10.47 -1.00
C ALA A 93 -9.33 -11.83 -1.52
N VAL A 94 -8.71 -12.35 -2.60
CA VAL A 94 -9.05 -13.67 -3.13
C VAL A 94 -8.67 -14.79 -2.16
N LEU A 95 -7.45 -14.77 -1.60
CA LEU A 95 -7.00 -15.76 -0.60
C LEU A 95 -7.93 -15.80 0.60
N ALA A 96 -8.28 -14.64 1.15
CA ALA A 96 -9.17 -14.54 2.31
C ALA A 96 -10.59 -14.99 1.98
N ALA A 97 -11.10 -14.69 0.78
CA ALA A 97 -12.42 -15.13 0.36
C ALA A 97 -12.50 -16.65 0.22
N VAL A 98 -11.48 -17.29 -0.36
CA VAL A 98 -11.42 -18.77 -0.47
C VAL A 98 -11.37 -19.41 0.92
N ALA A 99 -10.53 -18.90 1.82
CA ALA A 99 -10.44 -19.43 3.17
C ALA A 99 -11.77 -19.27 3.95
N ALA A 100 -12.40 -18.10 3.82
CA ALA A 100 -13.66 -17.82 4.52
C ALA A 100 -14.81 -18.75 4.10
N VAL A 101 -15.00 -19.02 2.80
CA VAL A 101 -16.08 -19.92 2.34
C VAL A 101 -15.82 -21.39 2.70
N ASN A 102 -14.55 -21.77 2.87
CA ASN A 102 -14.18 -23.12 3.32
C ASN A 102 -14.05 -23.22 4.85
N GLN A 103 -14.34 -22.13 5.59
CA GLN A 103 -14.25 -22.08 7.05
C GLN A 103 -12.84 -22.42 7.59
N VAL A 104 -11.80 -22.10 6.80
CA VAL A 104 -10.40 -22.31 7.16
C VAL A 104 -9.84 -21.01 7.72
N HIS A 105 -9.21 -21.08 8.89
CA HIS A 105 -8.53 -19.93 9.45
C HIS A 105 -7.24 -19.65 8.64
N LEU A 106 -7.11 -18.43 8.15
CA LEU A 106 -5.95 -17.95 7.43
C LEU A 106 -5.32 -16.80 8.24
N SER A 107 -4.19 -17.06 8.87
CA SER A 107 -3.47 -16.05 9.66
C SER A 107 -2.83 -14.99 8.76
N GLU A 108 -2.55 -13.80 9.32
CA GLU A 108 -1.80 -12.74 8.58
C GLU A 108 -0.46 -13.27 8.06
N GLY A 109 0.25 -14.11 8.84
CA GLY A 109 1.49 -14.74 8.40
C GLY A 109 1.32 -15.71 7.23
N ASP A 110 0.20 -16.46 7.18
CA ASP A 110 -0.09 -17.34 6.05
C ASP A 110 -0.43 -16.54 4.80
N ILE A 111 -1.26 -15.50 4.94
CA ILE A 111 -1.59 -14.59 3.83
C ILE A 111 -0.32 -13.97 3.27
N GLY A 112 0.55 -13.44 4.14
CA GLY A 112 1.82 -12.84 3.74
C GLY A 112 2.70 -13.79 2.93
N ARG A 113 2.90 -15.02 3.44
CA ARG A 113 3.68 -16.06 2.77
C ARG A 113 3.08 -16.45 1.42
N LEU A 114 1.76 -16.68 1.37
CA LEU A 114 1.07 -17.04 0.12
C LEU A 114 1.11 -15.89 -0.90
N ALA A 115 0.85 -14.66 -0.48
CA ALA A 115 0.93 -13.50 -1.35
C ALA A 115 2.35 -13.28 -1.88
N ALA A 116 3.37 -13.36 -1.01
CA ALA A 116 4.77 -13.21 -1.39
C ALA A 116 5.26 -14.33 -2.34
N SER A 117 4.65 -15.51 -2.33
CA SER A 117 4.94 -16.57 -3.31
C SER A 117 4.44 -16.24 -4.73
N ILE A 118 3.57 -15.26 -4.88
CA ILE A 118 3.07 -14.76 -6.17
C ILE A 118 3.92 -13.57 -6.62
N GLU A 119 4.11 -12.59 -5.72
CA GLU A 119 4.93 -11.39 -5.92
C GLU A 119 5.30 -10.74 -4.58
N PRO A 120 6.31 -9.85 -4.51
CA PRO A 120 6.56 -9.06 -3.32
C PRO A 120 5.31 -8.29 -2.88
N THR A 121 4.93 -8.38 -1.60
CA THR A 121 3.65 -7.88 -1.08
C THR A 121 3.82 -6.63 -0.22
N ASP A 122 2.79 -5.78 -0.19
CA ASP A 122 2.79 -4.48 0.51
C ASP A 122 2.26 -4.55 1.97
N GLY A 123 1.83 -5.72 2.43
CA GLY A 123 1.38 -5.91 3.83
C GLY A 123 0.06 -5.23 4.18
N VAL A 124 -0.74 -4.79 3.20
CA VAL A 124 -2.04 -4.12 3.41
C VAL A 124 -3.09 -5.01 4.09
N PHE A 125 -2.85 -6.31 4.12
CA PHE A 125 -3.69 -7.32 4.78
C PHE A 125 -3.50 -7.37 6.30
N CYS A 126 -2.42 -6.81 6.84
CA CYS A 126 -2.17 -6.77 8.28
C CYS A 126 -2.88 -5.58 8.94
N GLN A 127 -3.34 -5.77 10.18
CA GLN A 127 -3.92 -4.70 10.99
C GLN A 127 -2.86 -3.62 11.31
N GLY A 128 -3.28 -2.34 11.47
CA GLY A 128 -2.39 -1.24 11.80
C GLY A 128 -1.56 -0.72 10.61
N LEU A 129 -0.43 -0.06 10.91
CA LEU A 129 0.63 0.17 9.94
C LEU A 129 1.65 -0.96 10.08
N ALA A 130 1.62 -1.89 9.16
CA ALA A 130 2.47 -3.08 9.21
C ALA A 130 3.88 -2.77 8.66
N VAL A 131 4.87 -3.33 9.33
CA VAL A 131 6.25 -3.40 8.85
C VAL A 131 6.47 -4.81 8.37
N ILE A 132 6.70 -5.00 7.09
CA ILE A 132 6.88 -6.33 6.51
C ILE A 132 8.19 -6.44 5.74
N GLN A 133 8.63 -7.67 5.57
CA GLN A 133 9.63 -8.04 4.57
C GLN A 133 8.89 -8.43 3.29
N PRO A 134 8.94 -7.60 2.22
CA PRO A 134 8.03 -7.74 1.08
C PRO A 134 8.21 -9.03 0.29
N GLU A 135 9.45 -9.57 0.22
CA GLU A 135 9.78 -10.76 -0.58
C GLU A 135 9.30 -12.07 0.07
N THR A 136 9.14 -12.10 1.40
CA THR A 136 8.67 -13.28 2.14
C THR A 136 7.28 -13.11 2.72
N GLY A 137 6.78 -11.88 2.80
CA GLY A 137 5.53 -11.54 3.49
C GLY A 137 5.62 -11.64 5.01
N GLU A 138 6.84 -11.75 5.57
CA GLU A 138 7.06 -11.83 7.02
C GLU A 138 6.67 -10.52 7.69
N LEU A 139 5.77 -10.59 8.69
CA LEU A 139 5.41 -9.46 9.53
C LEU A 139 6.52 -9.22 10.56
N LEU A 140 7.19 -8.07 10.47
CA LEU A 140 8.30 -7.71 11.35
C LEU A 140 7.85 -6.90 12.57
N HIS A 141 6.88 -6.00 12.38
CA HIS A 141 6.33 -5.16 13.45
C HIS A 141 4.96 -4.60 13.03
N VAL A 142 4.17 -4.16 13.99
CA VAL A 142 2.90 -3.45 13.76
C VAL A 142 2.82 -2.22 14.66
N PHE A 143 2.48 -1.09 14.07
CA PHE A 143 2.02 0.09 14.80
C PHE A 143 0.48 0.03 14.86
N PRO A 144 -0.11 -0.29 16.04
CA PRO A 144 -1.54 -0.62 16.12
C PRO A 144 -2.45 0.61 15.99
N HIS A 145 -1.97 1.78 16.42
CA HIS A 145 -2.72 3.03 16.36
C HIS A 145 -2.39 3.78 15.07
N VAL A 146 -3.41 4.05 14.27
CA VAL A 146 -3.28 4.82 13.03
C VAL A 146 -4.11 6.09 13.18
N PRO A 147 -3.47 7.27 13.27
CA PRO A 147 -4.21 8.51 13.35
C PRO A 147 -4.92 8.77 12.03
N PRO A 148 -6.09 9.43 12.07
CA PRO A 148 -6.76 9.85 10.85
C PRO A 148 -5.91 10.91 10.13
N LEU A 149 -5.42 10.61 8.95
CA LEU A 149 -4.63 11.50 8.10
C LEU A 149 -5.29 11.61 6.73
N THR A 150 -5.42 12.84 6.25
CA THR A 150 -5.86 13.10 4.88
C THR A 150 -4.64 13.14 3.97
N ILE A 151 -4.72 12.48 2.81
CA ILE A 151 -3.64 12.37 1.82
C ILE A 151 -4.18 12.82 0.47
N ALA A 152 -3.57 13.85 -0.14
CA ALA A 152 -3.82 14.15 -1.55
C ALA A 152 -2.85 13.34 -2.41
N ILE A 153 -3.38 12.57 -3.36
CA ILE A 153 -2.61 11.75 -4.29
C ILE A 153 -2.32 12.54 -5.56
N PHE A 154 -1.04 12.56 -5.93
CA PHE A 154 -0.54 13.10 -7.19
C PHE A 154 0.12 11.98 -7.99
N ASP A 155 -0.16 11.90 -9.28
CA ASP A 155 0.38 10.89 -10.20
C ASP A 155 1.30 11.54 -11.23
N ALA A 156 2.54 11.07 -11.32
CA ALA A 156 3.51 11.50 -12.34
C ALA A 156 3.24 10.91 -13.73
N GLY A 157 2.21 10.09 -13.88
CA GLY A 157 1.87 9.42 -15.13
C GLY A 157 2.67 8.14 -15.38
N GLY A 158 2.30 7.42 -16.46
CA GLY A 158 2.90 6.12 -16.78
C GLY A 158 2.43 4.99 -15.86
N THR A 159 3.12 3.85 -15.94
CA THR A 159 2.91 2.66 -15.11
C THR A 159 4.24 1.98 -14.84
N VAL A 160 4.38 1.34 -13.69
CA VAL A 160 5.57 0.56 -13.31
C VAL A 160 5.18 -0.92 -13.22
N ASP A 161 5.93 -1.77 -13.93
CA ASP A 161 5.89 -3.21 -13.69
C ASP A 161 6.75 -3.52 -12.45
N THR A 162 6.10 -3.87 -11.37
CA THR A 162 6.73 -4.11 -10.07
C THR A 162 7.75 -5.25 -10.13
N VAL A 163 7.50 -6.30 -10.91
CA VAL A 163 8.41 -7.45 -11.03
C VAL A 163 9.67 -7.04 -11.78
N ALA A 164 9.52 -6.41 -12.96
CA ALA A 164 10.65 -5.91 -13.74
C ALA A 164 11.44 -4.85 -12.96
N PHE A 165 10.77 -4.00 -12.22
CA PHE A 165 11.38 -3.00 -11.36
C PHE A 165 12.27 -3.61 -10.26
N HIS A 166 11.80 -4.64 -9.56
CA HIS A 166 12.58 -5.34 -8.53
C HIS A 166 13.79 -6.08 -9.11
N GLN A 167 13.68 -6.61 -10.34
CA GLN A 167 14.79 -7.30 -11.03
C GLN A 167 15.86 -6.34 -11.55
N ALA A 168 15.49 -5.12 -11.93
CA ALA A 168 16.42 -4.13 -12.51
C ALA A 168 17.23 -3.34 -11.47
N ARG A 169 17.10 -3.64 -10.17
CA ARG A 169 17.73 -2.86 -9.09
C ARG A 169 19.25 -2.94 -9.12
N PRO A 170 19.96 -1.81 -9.17
CA PRO A 170 21.42 -1.82 -9.07
C PRO A 170 21.85 -2.15 -7.63
N ASP A 171 22.63 -3.21 -7.44
CA ASP A 171 23.10 -3.69 -6.12
C ASP A 171 23.99 -2.68 -5.36
N ARG A 172 24.44 -1.63 -6.00
CA ARG A 172 25.48 -0.71 -5.47
C ARG A 172 24.97 0.55 -4.82
N VAL A 173 23.71 0.94 -5.06
CA VAL A 173 23.12 2.15 -4.47
C VAL A 173 22.21 1.75 -3.33
N ARG A 174 22.45 2.27 -2.15
CA ARG A 174 21.63 2.04 -0.96
C ARG A 174 20.95 3.32 -0.52
N PRO A 175 19.74 3.26 0.05
CA PRO A 175 19.11 4.41 0.70
C PRO A 175 19.97 4.96 1.84
N ASP A 176 19.79 6.25 2.16
CA ASP A 176 20.44 6.88 3.32
C ASP A 176 19.96 6.24 4.63
N ALA A 177 20.81 5.41 5.23
CA ALA A 177 20.51 4.66 6.44
C ALA A 177 20.27 5.58 7.67
N ALA A 178 20.94 6.74 7.74
CA ALA A 178 20.77 7.69 8.85
C ALA A 178 19.38 8.34 8.78
N ALA A 179 18.93 8.75 7.59
CA ALA A 179 17.58 9.28 7.39
C ALA A 179 16.50 8.23 7.69
N LEU A 180 16.70 6.98 7.28
CA LEU A 180 15.76 5.88 7.60
C LEU A 180 15.72 5.59 9.11
N PHE A 181 16.86 5.60 9.79
CA PHE A 181 16.90 5.40 11.23
C PHE A 181 16.15 6.52 11.99
N LEU A 182 16.33 7.78 11.58
CA LEU A 182 15.58 8.90 12.15
C LEU A 182 14.08 8.76 11.91
N GLY A 183 13.67 8.36 10.69
CA GLY A 183 12.27 8.07 10.36
C GLY A 183 11.67 6.98 11.26
N TRP A 184 12.43 5.90 11.50
CA TRP A 184 12.04 4.83 12.42
C TRP A 184 11.86 5.33 13.87
N GLN A 185 12.78 6.17 14.34
CA GLN A 185 12.66 6.77 15.68
C GLN A 185 11.39 7.63 15.81
N LEU A 186 11.04 8.39 14.79
CA LEU A 186 9.80 9.18 14.76
C LEU A 186 8.56 8.28 14.89
N LEU A 187 8.46 7.21 14.10
CA LEU A 187 7.32 6.27 14.17
C LEU A 187 7.26 5.55 15.51
N SER A 188 8.42 5.17 16.09
CA SER A 188 8.50 4.43 17.34
C SER A 188 8.23 5.29 18.57
N SER A 189 8.39 6.62 18.51
CA SER A 189 8.18 7.52 19.64
C SER A 189 6.71 7.86 19.86
N SER A 190 5.99 8.17 18.78
CA SER A 190 4.54 8.38 18.77
C SER A 190 4.06 8.45 17.31
N LEU A 191 2.80 8.12 17.07
CA LEU A 191 2.20 8.12 15.72
C LEU A 191 1.31 9.36 15.53
N THR A 192 1.88 10.56 15.68
CA THR A 192 1.17 11.77 15.30
C THR A 192 1.21 11.95 13.78
N ASP A 193 0.27 12.76 13.26
CA ASP A 193 0.24 13.15 11.84
C ASP A 193 1.61 13.67 11.35
N ARG A 194 2.22 14.56 12.14
CA ARG A 194 3.53 15.15 11.81
C ARG A 194 4.67 14.13 11.82
N GLN A 195 4.68 13.19 12.75
CA GLN A 195 5.72 12.17 12.81
C GLN A 195 5.63 11.17 11.67
N ILE A 196 4.41 10.74 11.33
CA ILE A 196 4.18 9.88 10.16
C ILE A 196 4.60 10.63 8.88
N GLY A 197 4.16 11.88 8.70
CA GLY A 197 4.52 12.68 7.52
C GLY A 197 6.03 12.94 7.42
N GLN A 198 6.71 13.23 8.53
CA GLN A 198 8.15 13.41 8.56
C GLN A 198 8.92 12.11 8.27
N ALA A 199 8.50 10.98 8.85
CA ALA A 199 9.11 9.68 8.58
C ALA A 199 8.95 9.31 7.09
N ALA A 200 7.76 9.50 6.52
CA ALA A 200 7.49 9.29 5.11
C ALA A 200 8.38 10.16 4.21
N THR A 201 8.53 11.43 4.56
CA THR A 201 9.41 12.36 3.83
C THR A 201 10.88 11.94 3.91
N LEU A 202 11.37 11.56 5.08
CA LEU A 202 12.74 11.08 5.25
C LEU A 202 12.98 9.83 4.40
N SER A 203 12.06 8.89 4.40
CA SER A 203 12.14 7.70 3.58
C SER A 203 12.12 8.02 2.08
N ALA A 204 11.19 8.88 1.64
CA ALA A 204 11.11 9.29 0.24
C ALA A 204 12.40 9.94 -0.26
N LEU A 205 12.98 10.84 0.53
CA LEU A 205 14.25 11.50 0.20
C LEU A 205 15.45 10.55 0.25
N ALA A 206 15.51 9.67 1.27
CA ALA A 206 16.57 8.67 1.42
C ALA A 206 16.66 7.73 0.23
N ASN A 207 15.54 7.44 -0.38
CA ASN A 207 15.44 6.52 -1.51
C ASN A 207 15.63 7.19 -2.88
N GLN A 208 15.66 8.54 -3.00
CA GLN A 208 15.83 9.22 -4.30
C GLN A 208 17.09 8.81 -5.08
N PRO A 209 18.27 8.58 -4.46
CA PRO A 209 19.45 8.12 -5.19
C PRO A 209 19.25 6.74 -5.82
N TRP A 210 18.40 5.92 -5.24
CA TRP A 210 18.12 4.54 -5.64
C TRP A 210 16.86 4.42 -6.52
N LEU A 211 15.84 5.20 -6.23
CA LEU A 211 14.54 5.23 -6.88
C LEU A 211 14.15 6.67 -7.23
N PRO A 212 14.84 7.29 -8.19
CA PRO A 212 14.61 8.69 -8.52
C PRO A 212 13.20 8.89 -9.10
N GLN A 213 12.47 9.85 -8.52
CA GLN A 213 11.22 10.34 -9.08
C GLN A 213 11.45 11.71 -9.70
N PRO A 214 10.97 11.96 -10.93
CA PRO A 214 11.16 13.24 -11.61
C PRO A 214 10.68 14.42 -10.76
N ASP A 215 11.53 15.43 -10.59
CA ASP A 215 11.23 16.67 -9.85
C ASP A 215 10.72 16.51 -8.41
N PHE A 216 10.72 15.29 -7.84
CA PHE A 216 10.23 15.05 -6.48
C PHE A 216 10.89 15.96 -5.43
N PRO A 217 12.23 16.20 -5.43
CA PRO A 217 12.82 17.13 -4.47
C PRO A 217 12.29 18.56 -4.57
N ALA A 218 11.90 19.01 -5.75
CA ALA A 218 11.30 20.34 -5.94
C ALA A 218 9.82 20.33 -5.50
N PHE A 219 9.08 19.31 -5.87
CA PHE A 219 7.70 19.08 -5.43
C PHE A 219 7.60 19.05 -3.90
N PHE A 220 8.46 18.27 -3.25
CA PHE A 220 8.54 18.22 -1.80
C PHE A 220 8.86 19.58 -1.18
N ARG A 221 9.87 20.31 -1.70
CA ARG A 221 10.21 21.64 -1.18
C ARG A 221 9.04 22.64 -1.30
N ALA A 222 8.25 22.55 -2.36
CA ALA A 222 7.04 23.36 -2.51
C ALA A 222 5.97 22.98 -1.50
N ALA A 223 5.67 21.68 -1.36
CA ALA A 223 4.66 21.17 -0.44
C ALA A 223 4.95 21.57 1.02
N ARG A 224 6.19 21.39 1.50
CA ARG A 224 6.57 21.68 2.89
C ARG A 224 6.53 23.17 3.27
N ARG A 225 6.39 24.09 2.32
CA ARG A 225 6.21 25.53 2.62
C ARG A 225 4.83 25.82 3.22
N HIS A 226 3.89 24.91 3.04
CA HIS A 226 2.55 25.05 3.57
C HIS A 226 2.45 24.45 4.98
N PRO A 227 2.08 25.23 6.01
CA PRO A 227 1.97 24.75 7.40
C PRO A 227 0.98 23.58 7.57
N ALA A 228 -0.01 23.49 6.65
CA ALA A 228 -0.99 22.41 6.62
C ALA A 228 -0.41 21.04 6.22
N VAL A 229 0.81 20.99 5.66
CA VAL A 229 1.44 19.76 5.19
C VAL A 229 2.27 19.13 6.31
N ALA A 230 1.95 17.88 6.66
CA ALA A 230 2.69 17.08 7.62
C ALA A 230 3.93 16.41 6.97
N GLY A 231 3.84 16.05 5.70
CA GLY A 231 4.90 15.42 4.95
C GLY A 231 4.47 14.97 3.55
N VAL A 232 5.38 14.32 2.85
CA VAL A 232 5.16 13.76 1.49
C VAL A 232 5.82 12.41 1.40
N ASN A 233 5.14 11.43 0.81
CA ASN A 233 5.75 10.17 0.40
C ASN A 233 5.77 10.00 -1.11
N VAL A 234 6.39 8.94 -1.57
CA VAL A 234 6.31 8.45 -2.95
C VAL A 234 6.11 6.94 -2.95
N ALA A 235 5.41 6.44 -3.95
CA ALA A 235 5.43 5.01 -4.25
C ALA A 235 6.79 4.66 -4.88
N HIS A 236 7.50 3.73 -4.28
CA HIS A 236 8.83 3.33 -4.77
C HIS A 236 8.74 2.42 -5.99
N SER A 237 7.70 1.60 -6.08
CA SER A 237 7.36 0.77 -7.25
C SER A 237 6.12 1.29 -7.98
N GLY A 238 6.03 2.60 -8.16
CA GLY A 238 4.86 3.25 -8.75
C GLY A 238 5.11 4.68 -9.18
N THR A 239 4.04 5.38 -9.52
CA THR A 239 4.07 6.74 -10.09
C THR A 239 3.39 7.77 -9.19
N VAL A 240 2.85 7.37 -8.02
CA VAL A 240 2.13 8.28 -7.14
C VAL A 240 3.00 8.86 -6.04
N ALA A 241 2.70 10.09 -5.66
CA ALA A 241 3.15 10.74 -4.43
C ALA A 241 1.93 11.12 -3.59
N GLY A 242 2.03 10.97 -2.28
CA GLY A 242 1.03 11.39 -1.32
C GLY A 242 1.48 12.64 -0.57
N VAL A 243 0.65 13.67 -0.52
CA VAL A 243 0.83 14.85 0.33
C VAL A 243 -0.02 14.66 1.59
N PHE A 244 0.62 14.47 2.73
CA PHE A 244 -0.01 14.23 4.02
C PHE A 244 -0.35 15.56 4.68
N PHE A 245 -1.61 15.72 5.09
CA PHE A 245 -2.06 16.93 5.76
C PHE A 245 -2.08 16.76 7.28
N CYS A 246 -1.76 17.84 7.99
CA CYS A 246 -1.98 17.88 9.43
C CYS A 246 -3.46 17.74 9.75
N GLN A 247 -3.79 17.11 10.87
CA GLN A 247 -5.19 16.98 11.34
C GLN A 247 -5.86 18.34 11.52
N SER A 248 -5.09 19.38 11.87
CA SER A 248 -5.58 20.76 12.02
C SER A 248 -5.83 21.47 10.69
N ALA A 249 -5.44 20.90 9.55
CA ALA A 249 -5.64 21.52 8.24
C ALA A 249 -7.13 21.58 7.87
N SER A 250 -7.63 22.78 7.61
CA SER A 250 -8.99 22.98 7.11
C SER A 250 -9.13 22.46 5.67
N GLN A 251 -10.37 22.30 5.19
CA GLN A 251 -10.61 21.96 3.80
C GLN A 251 -10.02 23.00 2.84
N ALA A 252 -10.17 24.29 3.16
CA ALA A 252 -9.63 25.38 2.36
C ALA A 252 -8.08 25.33 2.29
N ASP A 253 -7.41 24.99 3.41
CA ASP A 253 -5.95 24.80 3.40
C ASP A 253 -5.54 23.69 2.46
N ARG A 254 -6.20 22.54 2.53
CA ARG A 254 -5.91 21.39 1.65
C ARG A 254 -6.11 21.72 0.18
N GLU A 255 -7.25 22.33 -0.16
CA GLU A 255 -7.56 22.76 -1.53
C GLU A 255 -6.55 23.79 -2.03
N GLY A 256 -6.13 24.73 -1.19
CA GLY A 256 -5.11 25.72 -1.50
C GLY A 256 -3.75 25.10 -1.81
N VAL A 257 -3.32 24.09 -1.04
CA VAL A 257 -2.10 23.32 -1.27
C VAL A 257 -2.19 22.56 -2.59
N ILE A 258 -3.28 21.81 -2.81
CA ILE A 258 -3.50 21.03 -4.03
C ILE A 258 -3.44 21.94 -5.26
N ALA A 259 -4.17 23.05 -5.25
CA ALA A 259 -4.19 24.01 -6.34
C ALA A 259 -2.80 24.65 -6.58
N SER A 260 -2.05 24.95 -5.51
CA SER A 260 -0.69 25.49 -5.59
C SER A 260 0.28 24.50 -6.27
N LEU A 261 0.27 23.24 -5.83
CA LEU A 261 1.15 22.20 -6.37
C LEU A 261 0.79 21.85 -7.82
N SER A 262 -0.50 21.73 -8.14
CA SER A 262 -0.96 21.45 -9.51
C SER A 262 -0.57 22.54 -10.51
N ARG A 263 -0.54 23.82 -10.08
CA ARG A 263 -0.06 24.92 -10.95
C ARG A 263 1.45 24.91 -11.16
N GLN A 264 2.23 24.50 -10.14
CA GLN A 264 3.70 24.55 -10.19
C GLN A 264 4.30 23.33 -10.89
N PHE A 265 3.64 22.19 -10.84
CA PHE A 265 4.15 20.89 -11.30
C PHE A 265 3.16 20.21 -12.23
N SER A 266 3.15 20.60 -13.49
CA SER A 266 2.16 20.14 -14.48
C SER A 266 2.21 18.63 -14.80
N HIS A 267 3.34 17.97 -14.55
CA HIS A 267 3.47 16.51 -14.72
C HIS A 267 3.00 15.71 -13.50
N TRP A 268 2.82 16.35 -12.34
CA TRP A 268 2.20 15.76 -11.17
C TRP A 268 0.71 16.08 -11.17
N THR A 269 -0.10 15.18 -11.68
CA THR A 269 -1.56 15.36 -11.75
C THR A 269 -2.20 14.97 -10.43
N TYR A 270 -2.91 15.90 -9.78
CA TYR A 270 -3.77 15.55 -8.66
C TYR A 270 -4.90 14.61 -9.13
N THR A 271 -5.07 13.47 -8.46
CA THR A 271 -6.07 12.47 -8.80
C THR A 271 -7.24 12.49 -7.82
N GLU A 272 -6.96 12.37 -6.53
CA GLU A 272 -7.99 12.29 -5.49
C GLU A 272 -7.42 12.57 -4.10
N THR A 273 -8.33 12.72 -3.14
CA THR A 273 -8.00 12.76 -1.71
C THR A 273 -8.52 11.50 -1.04
N VAL A 274 -7.67 10.87 -0.25
CA VAL A 274 -7.95 9.64 0.50
C VAL A 274 -7.59 9.81 1.97
N HIS A 275 -7.92 8.81 2.80
CA HIS A 275 -7.60 8.82 4.22
C HIS A 275 -6.73 7.63 4.58
N LEU A 276 -5.65 7.91 5.34
CA LEU A 276 -4.88 6.87 6.01
C LEU A 276 -5.78 6.12 6.98
N ARG A 277 -5.65 4.83 7.03
CA ARG A 277 -6.41 3.98 7.93
C ARG A 277 -5.58 2.78 8.40
N SER A 278 -6.12 2.05 9.37
CA SER A 278 -5.56 0.73 9.67
C SER A 278 -5.70 -0.16 8.44
N GLY A 279 -4.66 -0.91 8.12
CA GLY A 279 -4.73 -2.03 7.19
C GLY A 279 -5.62 -3.14 7.75
N GLY A 280 -5.58 -4.29 7.12
CA GLY A 280 -6.33 -5.49 7.52
C GLY A 280 -7.46 -5.84 6.58
N ILE A 281 -7.86 -7.10 6.68
CA ILE A 281 -8.94 -7.69 5.88
C ILE A 281 -10.26 -7.54 6.63
N SER A 282 -11.30 -7.09 5.96
CA SER A 282 -12.67 -7.12 6.49
C SER A 282 -13.51 -8.17 5.77
N ILE A 283 -14.28 -8.94 6.54
CA ILE A 283 -15.17 -9.99 6.04
C ILE A 283 -16.56 -9.72 6.59
N GLU A 284 -17.54 -9.58 5.70
CA GLU A 284 -18.92 -9.29 6.03
C GLU A 284 -19.83 -10.37 5.40
N ASN A 285 -20.83 -10.82 6.15
CA ASN A 285 -21.93 -11.67 5.64
C ASN A 285 -23.19 -10.81 5.48
N ARG A 286 -23.79 -10.82 4.31
CA ARG A 286 -25.08 -10.14 4.01
C ARG A 286 -26.16 -11.10 3.60
#